data_8a2c2d0b6ff633046abf027f58baa9bc
#
_entry.id   8a2c2d0b6ff633046abf027f58baa9bc
#
_cell.length_a   1.000
_cell.length_b   1.000
_cell.length_c   1.000
_cell.angle_alpha   90.00
_cell.angle_beta   90.00
_cell.angle_gamma   90.00
#
_symmetry.space_group_name_H-M   'P 1'
#
loop_
_entity.id
_entity.type
_entity.pdbx_description
1 polymer ?
#
loop_
_entity_poly.entity_id
_entity_poly.type
_entity_poly.pdbx_seq_one_letter_code
_entity_poly.pdbx_strand_id
1 'polypeptide(L)'
;MTLVQTESKAKNQAYSQSAGMSDARIKSLITLIDTLTALVATENAELAKGLPASRLKQVDEKNRLAEMFERTVAECAAGNTNLNVRDRILREQLLERILNLRAAMDENLLRLRAAIEASNRRIEAVMQAIREQIAAVSPYGASGRLAARAVSSGTSRSA
;
A
#
# COMPACT_ATOMS: atom_id res chain seq x y z
N MET A 1 10.35 -16.43 61.89
CA MET A 1 9.30 -16.78 60.90
C MET A 1 8.99 -15.69 59.90
N THR A 2 9.89 -14.78 59.58
CA THR A 2 9.61 -13.60 58.73
C THR A 2 10.28 -13.61 57.33
N LEU A 3 11.17 -14.56 57.07
CA LEU A 3 11.92 -14.61 55.77
C LEU A 3 11.20 -15.36 54.66
N VAL A 4 10.29 -16.28 54.94
CA VAL A 4 9.59 -17.08 53.93
C VAL A 4 8.46 -16.31 53.27
N GLN A 5 7.88 -15.31 53.95
CA GLN A 5 6.78 -14.52 53.39
C GLN A 5 7.23 -13.42 52.39
N THR A 6 8.48 -12.94 52.50
CA THR A 6 9.04 -11.95 51.61
C THR A 6 9.43 -12.53 50.25
N GLU A 7 9.95 -13.75 50.21
CA GLU A 7 10.29 -14.43 48.95
C GLU A 7 9.06 -14.83 48.14
N SER A 8 7.97 -15.23 48.81
CA SER A 8 6.72 -15.58 48.11
C SER A 8 6.05 -14.36 47.47
N LYS A 9 6.15 -13.19 48.11
CA LYS A 9 5.59 -11.94 47.60
C LYS A 9 6.42 -11.37 46.45
N ALA A 10 7.74 -11.52 46.49
CA ALA A 10 8.65 -11.12 45.40
C ALA A 10 8.49 -12.01 44.15
N LYS A 11 8.33 -13.32 44.33
CA LYS A 11 8.03 -14.26 43.23
C LYS A 11 6.69 -13.99 42.61
N ASN A 12 5.64 -13.71 43.37
CA ASN A 12 4.32 -13.35 42.82
C ASN A 12 4.32 -12.00 42.09
N GLN A 13 5.13 -11.04 42.53
CA GLN A 13 5.30 -9.79 41.79
C GLN A 13 6.08 -9.97 40.46
N ALA A 14 7.10 -10.83 40.46
CA ALA A 14 7.86 -11.14 39.25
C ALA A 14 6.99 -11.91 38.20
N TYR A 15 6.14 -12.84 38.65
CA TYR A 15 5.17 -13.51 37.75
C TYR A 15 4.05 -12.60 37.27
N SER A 16 3.72 -11.54 37.99
CA SER A 16 2.72 -10.54 37.55
C SER A 16 3.27 -9.57 36.51
N GLN A 17 4.58 -9.42 36.39
CA GLN A 17 5.21 -8.49 35.42
C GLN A 17 5.53 -9.12 34.05
N SER A 18 5.51 -10.44 33.92
CA SER A 18 5.89 -11.14 32.69
C SER A 18 4.73 -11.56 31.77
N ALA A 19 3.49 -11.27 32.12
CA ALA A 19 2.33 -11.91 31.48
C ALA A 19 1.38 -10.98 30.72
N GLY A 20 1.87 -9.88 30.16
CA GLY A 20 1.03 -9.04 29.31
C GLY A 20 1.81 -7.89 28.70
N MET A 21 1.44 -7.52 27.48
CA MET A 21 1.89 -6.27 26.89
C MET A 21 1.45 -5.13 27.83
N SER A 22 2.39 -4.25 28.23
CA SER A 22 2.02 -3.10 29.09
C SER A 22 0.98 -2.24 28.38
N ASP A 23 0.04 -1.66 29.13
CA ASP A 23 -0.99 -0.77 28.57
C ASP A 23 -0.39 0.37 27.74
N ALA A 24 0.79 0.87 28.12
CA ALA A 24 1.54 1.86 27.36
C ALA A 24 1.92 1.36 25.96
N ARG A 25 2.36 0.10 25.85
CA ARG A 25 2.75 -0.50 24.56
C ARG A 25 1.54 -0.73 23.66
N ILE A 26 0.40 -1.10 24.26
CA ILE A 26 -0.87 -1.24 23.53
C ILE A 26 -1.36 0.10 23.01
N LYS A 27 -1.29 1.16 23.82
CA LYS A 27 -1.62 2.52 23.39
C LYS A 27 -0.73 3.00 22.26
N SER A 28 0.57 2.70 22.32
CA SER A 28 1.51 3.00 21.22
C SER A 28 1.16 2.24 19.95
N LEU A 29 0.76 0.98 20.06
CA LEU A 29 0.30 0.18 18.92
C LEU A 29 -0.99 0.75 18.31
N ILE A 30 -1.95 1.14 19.12
CA ILE A 30 -3.18 1.80 18.66
C ILE A 30 -2.84 3.09 17.89
N THR A 31 -1.95 3.92 18.42
CA THR A 31 -1.50 5.15 17.73
C THR A 31 -0.84 4.86 16.39
N LEU A 32 -0.02 3.82 16.31
CA LEU A 32 0.62 3.38 15.06
C LEU A 32 -0.44 2.93 14.03
N ILE A 33 -1.42 2.14 14.46
CA ILE A 33 -2.53 1.68 13.63
C ILE A 33 -3.37 2.86 13.12
N ASP A 34 -3.69 3.81 13.98
CA ASP A 34 -4.45 5.01 13.61
C ASP A 34 -3.70 5.86 12.56
N THR A 35 -2.40 6.05 12.75
CA THR A 35 -1.55 6.78 11.80
C THR A 35 -1.49 6.07 10.45
N LEU A 36 -1.29 4.76 10.44
CA LEU A 36 -1.25 3.97 9.21
C LEU A 36 -2.61 3.99 8.50
N THR A 37 -3.70 3.85 9.25
CA THR A 37 -5.07 3.92 8.71
C THR A 37 -5.34 5.28 8.06
N ALA A 38 -4.92 6.38 8.67
CA ALA A 38 -5.09 7.73 8.12
C ALA A 38 -4.31 7.92 6.81
N LEU A 39 -3.06 7.41 6.73
CA LEU A 39 -2.28 7.44 5.50
C LEU A 39 -2.91 6.63 4.37
N VAL A 40 -3.37 5.43 4.68
CA VAL A 40 -4.06 4.57 3.70
C VAL A 40 -5.36 5.22 3.23
N ALA A 41 -6.13 5.83 4.12
CA ALA A 41 -7.36 6.54 3.77
C ALA A 41 -7.08 7.74 2.84
N THR A 42 -6.01 8.49 3.09
CA THR A 42 -5.56 9.59 2.22
C THR A 42 -5.19 9.08 0.83
N GLU A 43 -4.42 8.00 0.75
CA GLU A 43 -4.06 7.34 -0.52
C GLU A 43 -5.30 6.85 -1.27
N ASN A 44 -6.25 6.24 -0.57
CA ASN A 44 -7.52 5.81 -1.14
C ASN A 44 -8.32 6.97 -1.75
N ALA A 45 -8.33 8.12 -1.08
CA ALA A 45 -8.98 9.33 -1.57
C ALA A 45 -8.29 9.89 -2.83
N GLU A 46 -6.95 9.85 -2.90
CA GLU A 46 -6.19 10.27 -4.07
C GLU A 46 -6.43 9.32 -5.26
N LEU A 47 -6.41 8.02 -5.02
CA LEU A 47 -6.70 7.01 -6.03
C LEU A 47 -8.15 7.12 -6.55
N ALA A 48 -9.11 7.45 -5.68
CA ALA A 48 -10.51 7.68 -6.05
C ALA A 48 -10.68 8.85 -7.03
N LYS A 49 -9.78 9.84 -6.97
CA LYS A 49 -9.74 10.98 -7.91
C LYS A 49 -9.07 10.62 -9.25
N GLY A 50 -8.65 9.38 -9.44
CA GLY A 50 -8.00 8.91 -10.65
C GLY A 50 -6.51 9.24 -10.75
N LEU A 51 -5.86 9.58 -9.64
CA LEU A 51 -4.40 9.77 -9.61
C LEU A 51 -3.70 8.43 -9.90
N PRO A 52 -2.70 8.43 -10.79
CA PRO A 52 -1.91 7.22 -11.03
C PRO A 52 -1.10 6.85 -9.79
N ALA A 53 -0.93 5.55 -9.56
CA ALA A 53 -0.19 5.02 -8.40
C ALA A 53 1.24 5.59 -8.31
N SER A 54 1.87 5.92 -9.44
CA SER A 54 3.21 6.54 -9.48
C SER A 54 3.28 7.96 -8.91
N ARG A 55 2.16 8.61 -8.67
CA ARG A 55 2.09 9.96 -8.09
C ARG A 55 1.75 10.00 -6.61
N LEU A 56 1.58 8.84 -5.98
CA LEU A 56 1.34 8.76 -4.55
C LEU A 56 2.59 9.22 -3.78
N LYS A 57 2.42 10.22 -2.93
CA LYS A 57 3.54 10.88 -2.23
C LYS A 57 3.94 10.21 -0.92
N GLN A 58 3.06 9.39 -0.35
CA GLN A 58 3.21 8.86 1.01
C GLN A 58 3.54 7.35 1.04
N VAL A 59 3.96 6.78 -0.10
CA VAL A 59 4.23 5.35 -0.21
C VAL A 59 5.34 4.90 0.74
N ASP A 60 6.42 5.66 0.82
CA ASP A 60 7.58 5.33 1.68
C ASP A 60 7.20 5.38 3.16
N GLU A 61 6.44 6.40 3.57
CA GLU A 61 5.96 6.50 4.95
C GLU A 61 4.97 5.39 5.30
N LYS A 62 4.06 5.07 4.39
CA LYS A 62 3.14 3.93 4.55
C LYS A 62 3.91 2.62 4.72
N ASN A 63 4.89 2.37 3.87
CA ASN A 63 5.72 1.16 3.94
C ASN A 63 6.49 1.09 5.26
N ARG A 64 7.10 2.20 5.69
CA ARG A 64 7.81 2.28 6.97
C ARG A 64 6.90 1.95 8.16
N LEU A 65 5.70 2.51 8.19
CA LEU A 65 4.73 2.25 9.26
C LEU A 65 4.19 0.82 9.22
N ALA A 66 3.98 0.27 8.03
CA ALA A 66 3.57 -1.13 7.85
C ALA A 66 4.66 -2.09 8.36
N GLU A 67 5.93 -1.85 8.04
CA GLU A 67 7.05 -2.63 8.57
C GLU A 67 7.15 -2.54 10.10
N MET A 68 6.94 -1.36 10.67
CA MET A 68 6.90 -1.19 12.12
C MET A 68 5.76 -1.99 12.76
N PHE A 69 4.59 -1.98 12.12
CA PHE A 69 3.43 -2.75 12.58
C PHE A 69 3.71 -4.26 12.51
N GLU A 70 4.20 -4.76 11.37
CA GLU A 70 4.57 -6.18 11.20
C GLU A 70 5.61 -6.62 12.21
N ARG A 71 6.65 -5.81 12.45
CA ARG A 71 7.67 -6.09 13.47
C ARG A 71 7.06 -6.19 14.85
N THR A 72 6.18 -5.26 15.22
CA THR A 72 5.51 -5.27 16.52
C THR A 72 4.64 -6.51 16.69
N VAL A 73 3.92 -6.92 15.65
CA VAL A 73 3.11 -8.14 15.66
C VAL A 73 4.00 -9.38 15.78
N ALA A 74 5.10 -9.44 15.03
CA ALA A 74 6.06 -10.55 15.08
C ALA A 74 6.71 -10.68 16.46
N GLU A 75 7.09 -9.58 17.08
CA GLU A 75 7.63 -9.56 18.47
C GLU A 75 6.60 -10.07 19.47
N CYS A 76 5.33 -9.71 19.31
CA CYS A 76 4.25 -10.22 20.16
C CYS A 76 4.06 -11.74 19.98
N ALA A 77 4.15 -12.24 18.76
CA ALA A 77 4.02 -13.67 18.45
C ALA A 77 5.21 -14.49 18.97
N ALA A 78 6.45 -13.99 18.78
CA ALA A 78 7.68 -14.68 19.17
C ALA A 78 7.89 -14.70 20.70
N GLY A 79 7.42 -13.68 21.41
CA GLY A 79 7.60 -13.53 22.85
C GLY A 79 6.67 -14.39 23.71
N ASN A 80 5.80 -15.24 23.12
CA ASN A 80 4.72 -15.90 23.84
C ASN A 80 3.93 -14.92 24.75
N THR A 81 4.10 -13.64 24.46
CA THR A 81 3.36 -12.56 25.07
C THR A 81 1.96 -12.67 24.49
N ASN A 82 1.14 -13.47 25.12
CA ASN A 82 -0.29 -13.39 24.87
C ASN A 82 -0.65 -11.91 24.84
N LEU A 83 -1.30 -11.47 23.77
CA LEU A 83 -2.00 -10.18 23.67
C LEU A 83 -3.12 -10.17 24.74
N ASN A 84 -2.78 -10.57 25.95
CA ASN A 84 -3.67 -10.62 27.07
C ASN A 84 -3.74 -9.19 27.63
N VAL A 85 -4.43 -8.36 26.87
CA VAL A 85 -4.79 -7.03 27.32
C VAL A 85 -5.77 -7.22 28.47
N ARG A 86 -5.30 -6.97 29.70
CA ARG A 86 -6.10 -7.11 30.91
C ARG A 86 -7.28 -6.12 30.92
N ASP A 87 -7.03 -4.92 30.40
CA ASP A 87 -8.07 -3.90 30.26
C ASP A 87 -9.01 -4.25 29.10
N ARG A 88 -10.26 -4.52 29.42
CA ARG A 88 -11.30 -4.85 28.45
C ARG A 88 -11.53 -3.73 27.45
N ILE A 89 -11.55 -2.47 27.90
CA ILE A 89 -11.80 -1.30 27.06
C ILE A 89 -10.67 -1.14 26.05
N LEU A 90 -9.43 -1.26 26.51
CA LEU A 90 -8.25 -1.15 25.67
C LEU A 90 -8.19 -2.28 24.62
N ARG A 91 -8.62 -3.48 24.98
CA ARG A 91 -8.74 -4.61 24.06
C ARG A 91 -9.79 -4.36 22.98
N GLU A 92 -10.96 -3.88 23.36
CA GLU A 92 -12.03 -3.55 22.42
C GLU A 92 -11.60 -2.44 21.45
N GLN A 93 -10.91 -1.41 21.93
CA GLN A 93 -10.34 -0.35 21.12
C GLN A 93 -9.30 -0.90 20.12
N LEU A 94 -8.37 -1.74 20.56
CA LEU A 94 -7.37 -2.34 19.70
C LEU A 94 -8.02 -3.17 18.58
N LEU A 95 -8.99 -4.00 18.91
CA LEU A 95 -9.71 -4.82 17.92
C LEU A 95 -10.44 -3.95 16.90
N GLU A 96 -11.13 -2.90 17.35
CA GLU A 96 -11.80 -1.95 16.46
C GLU A 96 -10.81 -1.30 15.48
N ARG A 97 -9.65 -0.83 15.98
CA ARG A 97 -8.62 -0.20 15.12
C ARG A 97 -8.02 -1.17 14.11
N ILE A 98 -7.79 -2.42 14.50
CA ILE A 98 -7.32 -3.47 13.59
C ILE A 98 -8.34 -3.73 12.48
N LEU A 99 -9.62 -3.82 12.80
CA LEU A 99 -10.68 -4.02 11.80
C LEU A 99 -10.79 -2.83 10.84
N ASN A 100 -10.67 -1.60 11.34
CA ASN A 100 -10.68 -0.39 10.53
C ASN A 100 -9.47 -0.34 9.58
N LEU A 101 -8.27 -0.67 10.07
CA LEU A 101 -7.06 -0.76 9.24
C LEU A 101 -7.25 -1.81 8.14
N ARG A 102 -7.75 -2.99 8.48
CA ARG A 102 -8.00 -4.06 7.50
C ARG A 102 -8.95 -3.59 6.39
N ALA A 103 -10.06 -2.97 6.75
CA ALA A 103 -11.02 -2.45 5.77
C ALA A 103 -10.38 -1.39 4.86
N ALA A 104 -9.59 -0.47 5.41
CA ALA A 104 -8.87 0.55 4.63
C ALA A 104 -7.84 -0.08 3.69
N MET A 105 -7.11 -1.11 4.13
CA MET A 105 -6.13 -1.83 3.32
C MET A 105 -6.77 -2.65 2.20
N ASP A 106 -7.90 -3.30 2.45
CA ASP A 106 -8.65 -4.04 1.44
C ASP A 106 -9.14 -3.08 0.33
N GLU A 107 -9.67 -1.92 0.71
CA GLU A 107 -10.03 -0.86 -0.24
C GLU A 107 -8.81 -0.36 -1.03
N ASN A 108 -7.69 -0.12 -0.35
CA ASN A 108 -6.45 0.34 -0.96
C ASN A 108 -5.96 -0.63 -2.03
N LEU A 109 -5.97 -1.92 -1.74
CA LEU A 109 -5.55 -2.96 -2.67
C LEU A 109 -6.40 -2.95 -3.95
N LEU A 110 -7.72 -2.82 -3.83
CA LEU A 110 -8.63 -2.74 -4.99
C LEU A 110 -8.37 -1.49 -5.82
N ARG A 111 -8.19 -0.33 -5.18
CA ARG A 111 -7.94 0.94 -5.86
C ARG A 111 -6.58 0.98 -6.54
N LEU A 112 -5.54 0.45 -5.91
CA LEU A 112 -4.20 0.33 -6.51
C LEU A 112 -4.21 -0.57 -7.74
N ARG A 113 -4.86 -1.73 -7.68
CA ARG A 113 -5.01 -2.62 -8.83
C ARG A 113 -5.70 -1.92 -10.00
N ALA A 114 -6.80 -1.23 -9.75
CA ALA A 114 -7.52 -0.47 -10.77
C ALA A 114 -6.67 0.66 -11.37
N ALA A 115 -5.89 1.37 -10.55
CA ALA A 115 -4.99 2.44 -11.00
C ALA A 115 -3.84 1.91 -11.88
N ILE A 116 -3.25 0.77 -11.51
CA ILE A 116 -2.20 0.10 -12.29
C ILE A 116 -2.76 -0.37 -13.64
N GLU A 117 -3.91 -1.00 -13.64
CA GLU A 117 -4.57 -1.47 -14.87
C GLU A 117 -4.93 -0.31 -15.81
N ALA A 118 -5.44 0.80 -15.27
CA ALA A 118 -5.70 2.00 -16.05
C ALA A 118 -4.41 2.62 -16.62
N SER A 119 -3.30 2.56 -15.90
CA SER A 119 -2.00 3.02 -16.37
C SER A 119 -1.46 2.14 -17.49
N ASN A 120 -1.58 0.83 -17.37
CA ASN A 120 -1.16 -0.11 -18.42
C ASN A 120 -1.95 0.11 -19.70
N ARG A 121 -3.28 0.27 -19.61
CA ARG A 121 -4.11 0.59 -20.79
C ARG A 121 -3.69 1.88 -21.48
N ARG A 122 -3.32 2.92 -20.71
CA ARG A 122 -2.81 4.18 -21.29
C ARG A 122 -1.48 3.99 -21.99
N ILE A 123 -0.56 3.23 -21.41
CA ILE A 123 0.74 2.90 -22.01
C ILE A 123 0.53 2.14 -23.32
N GLU A 124 -0.33 1.14 -23.35
CA GLU A 124 -0.66 0.39 -24.55
C GLU A 124 -1.24 1.28 -25.65
N ALA A 125 -2.16 2.18 -25.31
CA ALA A 125 -2.74 3.12 -26.26
C ALA A 125 -1.68 4.07 -26.84
N VAL A 126 -0.75 4.58 -26.02
CA VAL A 126 0.37 5.41 -26.49
C VAL A 126 1.31 4.61 -27.40
N MET A 127 1.65 3.39 -27.01
CA MET A 127 2.51 2.53 -27.84
C MET A 127 1.87 2.18 -29.17
N GLN A 128 0.56 1.95 -29.20
CA GLN A 128 -0.19 1.72 -30.42
C GLN A 128 -0.17 2.96 -31.33
N ALA A 129 -0.44 4.14 -30.78
CA ALA A 129 -0.38 5.40 -31.55
C ALA A 129 1.01 5.66 -32.13
N ILE A 130 2.07 5.37 -31.38
CA ILE A 130 3.46 5.48 -31.87
C ILE A 130 3.71 4.52 -33.04
N ARG A 131 3.28 3.25 -32.92
CA ARG A 131 3.43 2.26 -34.00
C ARG A 131 2.70 2.69 -35.27
N GLU A 132 1.49 3.21 -35.15
CA GLU A 132 0.69 3.73 -36.27
C GLU A 132 1.38 4.92 -36.93
N GLN A 133 1.91 5.86 -36.14
CA GLN A 133 2.67 7.00 -36.66
C GLN A 133 3.94 6.57 -37.39
N ILE A 134 4.70 5.62 -36.85
CA ILE A 134 5.91 5.08 -37.51
C ILE A 134 5.53 4.40 -38.80
N ALA A 135 4.46 3.60 -38.84
CA ALA A 135 3.98 2.93 -40.02
C ALA A 135 3.51 3.92 -41.11
N ALA A 136 2.87 5.04 -40.70
CA ALA A 136 2.43 6.08 -41.62
C ALA A 136 3.58 6.91 -42.25
N VAL A 137 4.68 7.07 -41.50
CA VAL A 137 5.87 7.85 -41.98
C VAL A 137 6.88 6.95 -42.68
N SER A 138 6.83 5.63 -42.50
CA SER A 138 7.77 4.69 -43.14
C SER A 138 7.56 4.65 -44.65
N PRO A 139 8.60 4.83 -45.45
CA PRO A 139 8.52 4.69 -46.91
C PRO A 139 8.26 3.24 -47.37
N TYR A 140 8.37 2.29 -46.45
CA TYR A 140 8.11 0.88 -46.68
C TYR A 140 6.78 0.47 -45.98
N GLY A 141 5.80 0.06 -46.77
CA GLY A 141 4.58 -0.54 -46.21
C GLY A 141 4.87 -1.84 -45.46
N ALA A 142 3.89 -2.36 -44.71
CA ALA A 142 3.98 -3.57 -43.93
C ALA A 142 4.44 -4.83 -44.69
N SER A 143 4.40 -4.77 -46.05
CA SER A 143 4.86 -5.80 -46.98
C SER A 143 6.32 -5.63 -47.43
N GLY A 144 7.08 -4.68 -46.91
CA GLY A 144 8.45 -4.38 -47.35
C GLY A 144 8.58 -3.79 -48.76
N ARG A 145 7.49 -3.42 -49.41
CA ARG A 145 7.49 -2.76 -50.70
C ARG A 145 7.48 -1.26 -50.53
N LEU A 146 8.30 -0.54 -51.35
CA LEU A 146 8.28 0.92 -51.43
C LEU A 146 6.88 1.36 -51.83
N ALA A 147 6.23 2.20 -51.03
CA ALA A 147 5.02 2.89 -51.43
C ALA A 147 5.35 3.78 -52.59
N ALA A 148 4.77 3.50 -53.78
CA ALA A 148 4.93 4.34 -54.95
C ALA A 148 4.35 5.73 -54.65
N ARG A 149 5.22 6.71 -54.51
CA ARG A 149 4.84 8.10 -54.41
C ARG A 149 4.20 8.46 -55.74
N ALA A 150 2.91 8.67 -55.76
CA ALA A 150 2.21 9.17 -56.94
C ALA A 150 2.80 10.54 -57.28
N VAL A 151 3.67 10.57 -58.27
CA VAL A 151 4.15 11.81 -58.87
C VAL A 151 3.00 12.34 -59.70
N SER A 152 2.29 13.32 -59.18
CA SER A 152 1.36 14.11 -59.94
C SER A 152 2.15 14.88 -61.00
N SER A 153 2.19 14.35 -62.24
CA SER A 153 2.69 15.07 -63.39
C SER A 153 1.63 16.12 -63.79
N GLY A 154 1.82 17.32 -63.25
CA GLY A 154 1.08 18.48 -63.71
C GLY A 154 1.48 18.78 -65.18
N THR A 155 0.67 18.39 -66.12
CA THR A 155 0.77 18.84 -67.52
C THR A 155 0.33 20.32 -67.62
N SER A 156 1.31 21.21 -67.64
CA SER A 156 1.13 22.59 -68.00
C SER A 156 0.88 22.65 -69.52
N ARG A 157 -0.35 22.94 -69.94
CA ARG A 157 -0.66 23.31 -71.35
C ARG A 157 -0.66 24.81 -71.40
N SER A 158 0.36 25.41 -72.04
CA SER A 158 0.32 26.75 -72.55
C SER A 158 -0.37 26.74 -73.90
N ALA A 159 -1.36 27.60 -74.09
CA ALA A 159 -1.86 28.05 -75.39
C ALA A 159 -1.64 29.52 -75.45
#